data_78ff032b65c1bc8a407e25c2715c0d3b
#
_entry.id   78ff032b65c1bc8a407e25c2715c0d3b
#
_cell.length_a   1.000
_cell.length_b   1.000
_cell.length_c   1.000
_cell.angle_alpha   90.00
_cell.angle_beta   90.00
_cell.angle_gamma   90.00
#
_symmetry.space_group_name_H-M   'P 1'
#
loop_
_entity.id
_entity.type
_entity.pdbx_description
1 polymer ?
#
loop_
_entity_poly.entity_id
_entity_poly.type
_entity_poly.pdbx_seq_one_letter_code
_entity_poly.pdbx_strand_id
1 'polypeptide(L)'
;MISNEAVKARTGKDWESWFDLLDRAGAGKLGHTATAELLAQKHGVPGWWAQNVTVEYERARGLRERHQTTQGYSVAVTKTIATSLPNLYEATANASLRRKWFPRGAFEVSSETRNKYFRGPWKKTARLEVGFYTKGRGKSQIALQVGRLASRDEVEKVREIWKKALVKLQTLLEK
;
A
#
# COMPACT_ATOMS: atom_id res chain seq x y z
N MET A 1 -13.94 -0.45 3.11
CA MET A 1 -14.38 0.76 3.85
C MET A 1 -14.34 0.43 5.33
N ILE A 2 -13.92 1.38 6.18
CA ILE A 2 -13.97 1.28 7.64
C ILE A 2 -15.45 1.35 8.06
N SER A 3 -15.84 0.72 9.18
CA SER A 3 -17.24 0.72 9.62
C SER A 3 -17.74 2.13 10.01
N ASN A 4 -19.05 2.35 9.91
CA ASN A 4 -19.69 3.61 10.31
C ASN A 4 -19.45 3.95 11.79
N GLU A 5 -19.49 2.92 12.65
CA GLU A 5 -19.24 3.07 14.09
C GLU A 5 -17.82 3.55 14.36
N ALA A 6 -16.84 2.98 13.65
CA ALA A 6 -15.43 3.33 13.84
C ALA A 6 -15.13 4.76 13.37
N VAL A 7 -15.64 5.19 12.21
CA VAL A 7 -15.45 6.57 11.75
C VAL A 7 -16.14 7.56 12.67
N LYS A 8 -17.39 7.28 13.11
CA LYS A 8 -18.14 8.13 14.01
C LYS A 8 -17.48 8.30 15.37
N ALA A 9 -16.98 7.19 15.94
CA ALA A 9 -16.27 7.22 17.23
C ALA A 9 -14.98 8.04 17.21
N ARG A 10 -14.32 8.14 16.07
CA ARG A 10 -13.01 8.81 15.94
C ARG A 10 -13.08 10.21 15.35
N THR A 11 -14.16 10.55 14.65
CA THR A 11 -14.29 11.83 13.94
C THR A 11 -15.55 12.60 14.30
N GLY A 12 -16.45 12.01 15.11
CA GLY A 12 -17.71 12.62 15.56
C GLY A 12 -18.86 12.49 14.57
N LYS A 13 -18.65 12.04 13.33
CA LYS A 13 -19.67 11.89 12.29
C LYS A 13 -19.50 10.57 11.54
N ASP A 14 -20.61 10.02 11.04
CA ASP A 14 -20.61 8.89 10.11
C ASP A 14 -20.24 9.30 8.68
N TRP A 15 -20.13 8.31 7.79
CA TRP A 15 -19.70 8.54 6.41
C TRP A 15 -20.63 9.49 5.65
N GLU A 16 -21.94 9.29 5.77
CA GLU A 16 -22.95 10.09 5.07
C GLU A 16 -22.88 11.56 5.51
N SER A 17 -22.83 11.81 6.81
CA SER A 17 -22.71 13.16 7.38
C SER A 17 -21.42 13.86 6.93
N TRP A 18 -20.32 13.12 6.80
CA TRP A 18 -19.06 13.67 6.27
C TRP A 18 -19.17 13.99 4.79
N PHE A 19 -19.78 13.11 4.00
CA PHE A 19 -19.94 13.34 2.56
C PHE A 19 -20.83 14.53 2.26
N ASP A 20 -21.94 14.67 2.96
CA ASP A 20 -22.83 15.83 2.85
C ASP A 20 -22.14 17.14 3.22
N LEU A 21 -21.32 17.13 4.27
CA LEU A 21 -20.55 18.29 4.67
C LEU A 21 -19.53 18.69 3.59
N LEU A 22 -18.81 17.71 3.03
CA LEU A 22 -17.82 17.92 2.00
C LEU A 22 -18.45 18.39 0.68
N ASP A 23 -19.62 17.87 0.31
CA ASP A 23 -20.38 18.34 -0.85
C ASP A 23 -20.77 19.82 -0.70
N ARG A 24 -21.32 20.19 0.45
CA ARG A 24 -21.67 21.59 0.77
C ARG A 24 -20.46 22.52 0.79
N ALA A 25 -19.29 21.99 1.17
CA ALA A 25 -18.04 22.74 1.14
C ALA A 25 -17.40 22.81 -0.26
N GLY A 26 -18.00 22.19 -1.28
CA GLY A 26 -17.47 22.16 -2.64
C GLY A 26 -16.17 21.33 -2.80
N ALA A 27 -15.96 20.35 -1.89
CA ALA A 27 -14.72 19.55 -1.82
C ALA A 27 -14.42 18.80 -3.12
N GLY A 28 -15.42 18.47 -3.91
CA GLY A 28 -15.23 17.86 -5.23
C GLY A 28 -14.36 18.66 -6.20
N LYS A 29 -14.19 19.95 -5.94
CA LYS A 29 -13.36 20.86 -6.76
C LYS A 29 -12.05 21.27 -6.08
N LEU A 30 -11.88 20.99 -4.80
CA LEU A 30 -10.72 21.44 -4.01
C LEU A 30 -9.47 20.57 -4.23
N GLY A 31 -9.64 19.32 -4.64
CA GLY A 31 -8.57 18.32 -4.69
C GLY A 31 -8.23 17.74 -3.32
N HIS A 32 -7.42 16.65 -3.35
CA HIS A 32 -7.18 15.81 -2.18
C HIS A 32 -6.60 16.55 -0.97
N THR A 33 -5.49 17.27 -1.19
CA THR A 33 -4.77 17.93 -0.09
C THR A 33 -5.64 18.99 0.60
N ALA A 34 -6.28 19.86 -0.18
CA ALA A 34 -7.13 20.92 0.37
C ALA A 34 -8.36 20.36 1.09
N THR A 35 -8.94 19.25 0.61
CA THR A 35 -10.05 18.56 1.29
C THR A 35 -9.61 17.96 2.63
N ALA A 36 -8.45 17.32 2.69
CA ALA A 36 -7.91 16.78 3.93
C ALA A 36 -7.55 17.88 4.95
N GLU A 37 -6.99 18.98 4.46
CA GLU A 37 -6.70 20.17 5.29
C GLU A 37 -7.98 20.82 5.83
N LEU A 38 -9.03 20.93 5.02
CA LEU A 38 -10.35 21.41 5.45
C LEU A 38 -10.88 20.59 6.63
N LEU A 39 -10.82 19.27 6.53
CA LEU A 39 -11.25 18.35 7.60
C LEU A 39 -10.41 18.52 8.87
N ALA A 40 -9.08 18.59 8.72
CA ALA A 40 -8.18 18.71 9.85
C ALA A 40 -8.30 20.07 10.56
N GLN A 41 -8.24 21.17 9.80
CA GLN A 41 -8.16 22.52 10.35
C GLN A 41 -9.51 23.09 10.78
N LYS A 42 -10.57 22.90 9.97
CA LYS A 42 -11.90 23.44 10.29
C LYS A 42 -12.77 22.54 11.13
N HIS A 43 -12.57 21.23 11.03
CA HIS A 43 -13.42 20.26 11.72
C HIS A 43 -12.70 19.43 12.78
N GLY A 44 -11.41 19.70 13.03
CA GLY A 44 -10.64 19.05 14.08
C GLY A 44 -10.43 17.54 13.87
N VAL A 45 -10.60 17.05 12.63
CA VAL A 45 -10.45 15.63 12.33
C VAL A 45 -8.97 15.25 12.41
N PRO A 46 -8.58 14.21 13.20
CA PRO A 46 -7.17 13.77 13.27
C PRO A 46 -6.60 13.44 11.89
N GLY A 47 -5.35 13.83 11.63
CA GLY A 47 -4.76 13.84 10.29
C GLY A 47 -4.89 12.54 9.51
N TRP A 48 -4.68 11.37 10.15
CA TRP A 48 -4.90 10.07 9.51
C TRP A 48 -6.36 9.87 9.09
N TRP A 49 -7.31 10.27 9.95
CA TRP A 49 -8.74 10.18 9.66
C TRP A 49 -9.17 11.18 8.60
N ALA A 50 -8.62 12.40 8.59
CA ALA A 50 -8.86 13.39 7.55
C ALA A 50 -8.48 12.84 6.16
N GLN A 51 -7.32 12.17 6.05
CA GLN A 51 -6.91 11.49 4.83
C GLN A 51 -7.88 10.37 4.43
N ASN A 52 -8.32 9.54 5.38
CA ASN A 52 -9.25 8.45 5.09
C ASN A 52 -10.63 8.95 4.64
N VAL A 53 -11.20 9.94 5.34
CA VAL A 53 -12.48 10.54 4.96
C VAL A 53 -12.39 11.16 3.57
N THR A 54 -11.31 11.87 3.25
CA THR A 54 -11.09 12.43 1.91
C THR A 54 -11.04 11.32 0.84
N VAL A 55 -10.29 10.25 1.07
CA VAL A 55 -10.18 9.13 0.11
C VAL A 55 -11.54 8.46 -0.14
N GLU A 56 -12.31 8.19 0.91
CA GLU A 56 -13.61 7.54 0.76
C GLU A 56 -14.65 8.49 0.12
N TYR A 57 -14.61 9.79 0.42
CA TYR A 57 -15.40 10.80 -0.27
C TYR A 57 -15.10 10.85 -1.77
N GLU A 58 -13.80 10.94 -2.12
CA GLU A 58 -13.36 10.96 -3.53
C GLU A 58 -13.83 9.72 -4.28
N ARG A 59 -13.78 8.54 -3.64
CA ARG A 59 -14.28 7.29 -4.21
C ARG A 59 -15.80 7.29 -4.38
N ALA A 60 -16.54 7.75 -3.37
CA ALA A 60 -17.98 7.81 -3.41
C ALA A 60 -18.52 8.77 -4.49
N ARG A 61 -17.76 9.82 -4.82
CA ARG A 61 -18.08 10.81 -5.85
C ARG A 61 -17.43 10.51 -7.21
N GLY A 62 -16.75 9.37 -7.37
CA GLY A 62 -16.09 9.01 -8.64
C GLY A 62 -14.86 9.84 -9.00
N LEU A 63 -14.34 10.62 -8.04
CA LEU A 63 -13.15 11.48 -8.21
C LEU A 63 -11.83 10.69 -8.09
N ARG A 64 -11.90 9.47 -7.57
CA ARG A 64 -10.75 8.59 -7.38
C ARG A 64 -11.12 7.14 -7.68
N GLU A 65 -10.31 6.49 -8.47
CA GLU A 65 -10.45 5.06 -8.71
C GLU A 65 -9.83 4.21 -7.59
N ARG A 66 -10.25 2.94 -7.53
CA ARG A 66 -9.62 1.96 -6.64
C ARG A 66 -8.14 1.79 -7.00
N HIS A 67 -7.27 1.77 -5.97
CA HIS A 67 -5.81 1.70 -6.11
C HIS A 67 -5.13 2.96 -6.67
N GLN A 68 -5.88 4.02 -6.98
CA GLN A 68 -5.34 5.30 -7.39
C GLN A 68 -4.75 6.06 -6.20
N THR A 69 -3.60 6.66 -6.40
CA THR A 69 -2.90 7.55 -5.46
C THR A 69 -2.59 8.88 -6.17
N THR A 70 -2.06 9.86 -5.45
CA THR A 70 -1.62 11.13 -6.05
C THR A 70 -0.48 10.97 -7.08
N GLN A 71 0.21 9.82 -7.08
CA GLN A 71 1.33 9.52 -7.97
C GLN A 71 1.03 8.38 -8.96
N GLY A 72 -0.24 8.14 -9.28
CA GLY A 72 -0.68 7.02 -10.11
C GLY A 72 -1.32 5.90 -9.29
N TYR A 73 -1.20 4.67 -9.73
CA TYR A 73 -1.81 3.53 -9.05
C TYR A 73 -0.81 2.75 -8.21
N SER A 74 -1.30 2.00 -7.23
CA SER A 74 -0.47 1.14 -6.38
C SER A 74 -1.13 -0.21 -6.11
N VAL A 75 -0.29 -1.21 -5.85
CA VAL A 75 -0.71 -2.55 -5.46
C VAL A 75 0.13 -3.05 -4.29
N ALA A 76 -0.52 -3.70 -3.34
CA ALA A 76 0.14 -4.42 -2.27
C ALA A 76 -0.13 -5.92 -2.40
N VAL A 77 0.92 -6.73 -2.18
CA VAL A 77 0.83 -8.19 -2.16
C VAL A 77 1.62 -8.69 -0.96
N THR A 78 1.04 -9.58 -0.17
CA THR A 78 1.67 -10.12 1.03
C THR A 78 1.70 -11.64 1.01
N LYS A 79 2.69 -12.23 1.68
CA LYS A 79 2.78 -13.68 1.88
C LYS A 79 3.39 -13.98 3.24
N THR A 80 2.75 -14.84 4.02
CA THR A 80 3.33 -15.42 5.22
C THR A 80 3.99 -16.75 4.86
N ILE A 81 5.21 -16.97 5.32
CA ILE A 81 6.07 -18.11 4.99
C ILE A 81 6.58 -18.72 6.29
N ALA A 82 6.64 -20.04 6.36
CA ALA A 82 7.17 -20.78 7.51
C ALA A 82 8.71 -20.72 7.51
N THR A 83 9.24 -19.56 7.89
CA THR A 83 10.68 -19.29 7.95
C THR A 83 10.98 -18.19 8.96
N SER A 84 12.23 -18.10 9.42
CA SER A 84 12.67 -16.99 10.27
C SER A 84 12.76 -15.67 9.51
N LEU A 85 12.60 -14.55 10.23
CA LEU A 85 12.73 -13.22 9.64
C LEU A 85 14.11 -12.97 8.98
N PRO A 86 15.24 -13.37 9.60
CA PRO A 86 16.55 -13.25 8.96
C PRO A 86 16.67 -14.06 7.65
N ASN A 87 16.14 -15.29 7.61
CA ASN A 87 16.17 -16.11 6.40
C ASN A 87 15.32 -15.50 5.27
N LEU A 88 14.14 -14.98 5.62
CA LEU A 88 13.27 -14.28 4.66
C LEU A 88 13.95 -13.03 4.10
N TYR A 89 14.58 -12.24 4.97
CA TYR A 89 15.35 -11.07 4.56
C TYR A 89 16.52 -11.46 3.66
N GLU A 90 17.34 -12.43 4.05
CA GLU A 90 18.51 -12.88 3.30
C GLU A 90 18.13 -13.41 1.90
N ALA A 91 17.04 -14.18 1.79
CA ALA A 91 16.53 -14.65 0.49
C ALA A 91 16.15 -13.51 -0.46
N THR A 92 15.91 -12.32 0.08
CA THR A 92 15.54 -11.12 -0.68
C THR A 92 16.74 -10.17 -0.87
N ALA A 93 17.56 -9.97 0.14
CA ALA A 93 18.73 -9.09 0.10
C ALA A 93 19.86 -9.68 -0.77
N ASN A 94 20.14 -10.97 -0.63
CA ASN A 94 21.16 -11.66 -1.39
C ASN A 94 20.78 -11.76 -2.87
N ALA A 95 21.58 -11.18 -3.75
CA ALA A 95 21.32 -11.12 -5.19
C ALA A 95 21.18 -12.50 -5.86
N SER A 96 21.94 -13.51 -5.40
CA SER A 96 21.91 -14.87 -5.96
C SER A 96 20.64 -15.61 -5.55
N LEU A 97 20.20 -15.47 -4.30
CA LEU A 97 18.94 -16.04 -3.81
C LEU A 97 17.75 -15.29 -4.42
N ARG A 98 17.79 -13.97 -4.46
CA ARG A 98 16.76 -13.13 -5.06
C ARG A 98 16.46 -13.49 -6.51
N ARG A 99 17.48 -13.76 -7.35
CA ARG A 99 17.30 -14.15 -8.75
C ARG A 99 16.47 -15.44 -8.93
N LYS A 100 16.37 -16.30 -7.94
CA LYS A 100 15.61 -17.55 -8.02
C LYS A 100 14.09 -17.35 -7.99
N TRP A 101 13.62 -16.27 -7.39
CA TRP A 101 12.19 -16.02 -7.18
C TRP A 101 11.69 -14.66 -7.67
N PHE A 102 12.54 -13.64 -7.65
CA PHE A 102 12.18 -12.28 -8.02
C PHE A 102 11.84 -12.17 -9.51
N PRO A 103 10.83 -11.38 -9.90
CA PRO A 103 10.50 -11.18 -11.31
C PRO A 103 11.68 -10.58 -12.08
N ARG A 104 11.84 -11.00 -13.33
CA ARG A 104 12.85 -10.43 -14.23
C ARG A 104 12.60 -8.93 -14.40
N GLY A 105 13.65 -8.14 -14.36
CA GLY A 105 13.62 -6.70 -14.52
C GLY A 105 14.61 -6.00 -13.59
N ALA A 106 14.94 -4.76 -13.91
CA ALA A 106 15.83 -3.95 -13.10
C ALA A 106 15.16 -3.62 -11.76
N PHE A 107 15.83 -3.97 -10.68
CA PHE A 107 15.51 -3.51 -9.34
C PHE A 107 16.82 -3.12 -8.65
N GLU A 108 16.87 -1.91 -8.19
CA GLU A 108 18.02 -1.33 -7.51
C GLU A 108 17.61 -0.91 -6.10
N VAL A 109 18.33 -1.36 -5.09
CA VAL A 109 18.05 -0.97 -3.71
C VAL A 109 18.59 0.43 -3.48
N SER A 110 17.71 1.38 -3.21
CA SER A 110 18.07 2.78 -2.92
C SER A 110 18.09 3.08 -1.42
N SER A 111 17.39 2.27 -0.61
CA SER A 111 17.35 2.42 0.85
C SER A 111 16.95 1.09 1.48
N GLU A 112 17.62 0.72 2.57
CA GLU A 112 17.31 -0.49 3.32
C GLU A 112 17.54 -0.34 4.83
N THR A 113 16.82 -1.13 5.59
CA THR A 113 17.09 -1.42 7.00
C THR A 113 16.97 -2.92 7.19
N ARG A 114 18.05 -3.55 7.64
CA ARG A 114 18.12 -5.01 7.81
C ARG A 114 16.94 -5.55 8.62
N ASN A 115 16.34 -6.63 8.14
CA ASN A 115 15.18 -7.31 8.72
C ASN A 115 13.90 -6.44 8.85
N LYS A 116 13.89 -5.24 8.29
CA LYS A 116 12.72 -4.35 8.34
C LYS A 116 12.17 -4.06 6.95
N TYR A 117 12.96 -3.45 6.10
CA TYR A 117 12.53 -3.12 4.73
C TYR A 117 13.71 -2.90 3.80
N PHE A 118 13.43 -2.95 2.52
CA PHE A 118 14.19 -2.26 1.48
C PHE A 118 13.26 -1.71 0.39
N ARG A 119 13.72 -0.69 -0.31
CA ARG A 119 12.96 -0.01 -1.35
C ARG A 119 13.88 0.50 -2.45
N GLY A 120 13.30 0.72 -3.62
CA GLY A 120 14.02 1.29 -4.75
C GLY A 120 13.18 1.35 -6.02
N PRO A 121 13.74 1.88 -7.09
CA PRO A 121 13.11 1.84 -8.40
C PRO A 121 12.96 0.38 -8.87
N TRP A 122 11.81 0.09 -9.49
CA TRP A 122 11.52 -1.18 -10.13
C TRP A 122 10.98 -0.90 -11.53
N LYS A 123 11.61 -1.51 -12.55
CA LYS A 123 11.40 -1.14 -13.95
C LYS A 123 11.73 0.35 -14.18
N LYS A 124 11.11 0.98 -15.20
CA LYS A 124 11.42 2.39 -15.57
C LYS A 124 10.79 3.42 -14.63
N THR A 125 9.55 3.21 -14.22
CA THR A 125 8.75 4.24 -13.53
C THR A 125 8.23 3.81 -12.16
N ALA A 126 8.03 2.51 -11.94
CA ALA A 126 7.47 1.97 -10.72
C ALA A 126 8.47 2.04 -9.55
N ARG A 127 7.94 2.10 -8.34
CA ARG A 127 8.70 2.02 -7.10
C ARG A 127 8.25 0.81 -6.31
N LEU A 128 9.21 0.00 -5.89
CA LEU A 128 8.96 -1.17 -5.04
C LEU A 128 9.44 -0.88 -3.62
N GLU A 129 8.58 -1.20 -2.67
CA GLU A 129 8.92 -1.29 -1.25
C GLU A 129 8.62 -2.71 -0.77
N VAL A 130 9.57 -3.29 -0.04
CA VAL A 130 9.47 -4.63 0.55
C VAL A 130 9.63 -4.50 2.05
N GLY A 131 8.58 -4.86 2.80
CA GLY A 131 8.59 -4.91 4.25
C GLY A 131 8.66 -6.35 4.77
N PHE A 132 9.30 -6.53 5.92
CA PHE A 132 9.48 -7.82 6.59
C PHE A 132 8.93 -7.76 8.01
N TYR A 133 8.10 -8.74 8.38
CA TYR A 133 7.39 -8.76 9.66
C TYR A 133 7.40 -10.16 10.26
N THR A 134 7.62 -10.25 11.57
CA THR A 134 7.43 -11.49 12.33
C THR A 134 5.94 -11.78 12.48
N LYS A 135 5.53 -13.05 12.29
CA LYS A 135 4.12 -13.52 12.41
C LYS A 135 4.00 -14.70 13.37
N GLY A 136 4.65 -14.60 14.52
CA GLY A 136 4.69 -15.66 15.53
C GLY A 136 5.89 -16.58 15.36
N ARG A 137 5.92 -17.68 16.14
CA ARG A 137 7.06 -18.59 16.19
C ARG A 137 7.27 -19.30 14.86
N GLY A 138 8.46 -19.15 14.29
CA GLY A 138 8.85 -19.81 13.04
C GLY A 138 8.16 -19.31 11.77
N LYS A 139 7.42 -18.17 11.82
CA LYS A 139 6.72 -17.60 10.66
C LYS A 139 7.06 -16.13 10.47
N SER A 140 7.25 -15.74 9.22
CA SER A 140 7.48 -14.35 8.85
C SER A 140 6.65 -13.96 7.63
N GLN A 141 6.34 -12.69 7.50
CA GLN A 141 5.58 -12.15 6.39
C GLN A 141 6.46 -11.19 5.58
N ILE A 142 6.42 -11.36 4.28
CA ILE A 142 6.87 -10.37 3.32
C ILE A 142 5.67 -9.57 2.81
N ALA A 143 5.80 -8.25 2.76
CA ALA A 143 4.82 -7.35 2.17
C ALA A 143 5.48 -6.53 1.07
N LEU A 144 4.94 -6.62 -0.12
CA LEU A 144 5.41 -5.90 -1.31
C LEU A 144 4.41 -4.80 -1.61
N GLN A 145 4.89 -3.58 -1.79
CA GLN A 145 4.09 -2.47 -2.29
C GLN A 145 4.74 -1.91 -3.55
N VAL A 146 4.01 -1.93 -4.66
CA VAL A 146 4.43 -1.33 -5.92
C VAL A 146 3.58 -0.12 -6.19
N GLY A 147 4.21 1.03 -6.30
CA GLY A 147 3.57 2.30 -6.60
C GLY A 147 4.01 2.88 -7.95
N ARG A 148 3.38 4.02 -8.33
CA ARG A 148 3.61 4.73 -9.59
C ARG A 148 3.28 3.89 -10.83
N LEU A 149 2.24 3.08 -10.74
CA LEU A 149 1.70 2.34 -11.88
C LEU A 149 0.82 3.28 -12.71
N ALA A 150 0.81 3.09 -14.01
CA ALA A 150 0.15 4.02 -14.93
C ALA A 150 -1.38 3.80 -15.00
N SER A 151 -1.86 2.58 -14.75
CA SER A 151 -3.27 2.26 -14.91
C SER A 151 -3.73 1.12 -13.99
N ARG A 152 -5.05 0.96 -13.89
CA ARG A 152 -5.69 -0.15 -13.19
C ARG A 152 -5.32 -1.51 -13.80
N ASP A 153 -5.21 -1.60 -15.11
CA ASP A 153 -4.82 -2.83 -15.80
C ASP A 153 -3.38 -3.23 -15.45
N GLU A 154 -2.50 -2.25 -15.29
CA GLU A 154 -1.14 -2.50 -14.83
C GLU A 154 -1.12 -3.00 -13.37
N VAL A 155 -2.00 -2.52 -12.50
CA VAL A 155 -2.16 -3.03 -11.13
C VAL A 155 -2.43 -4.53 -11.12
N GLU A 156 -3.38 -5.00 -11.93
CA GLU A 156 -3.72 -6.44 -11.96
C GLU A 156 -2.58 -7.28 -12.54
N LYS A 157 -1.93 -6.83 -13.61
CA LYS A 157 -0.74 -7.49 -14.18
C LYS A 157 0.39 -7.59 -13.16
N VAL A 158 0.67 -6.52 -12.45
CA VAL A 158 1.73 -6.46 -11.43
C VAL A 158 1.36 -7.34 -10.24
N ARG A 159 0.11 -7.35 -9.81
CA ARG A 159 -0.40 -8.23 -8.75
C ARG A 159 -0.13 -9.71 -9.06
N GLU A 160 -0.47 -10.15 -10.26
CA GLU A 160 -0.28 -11.55 -10.65
C GLU A 160 1.22 -11.92 -10.78
N ILE A 161 2.04 -11.02 -11.28
CA ILE A 161 3.51 -11.22 -11.32
C ILE A 161 4.06 -11.47 -9.92
N TRP A 162 3.68 -10.63 -8.94
CA TRP A 162 4.18 -10.73 -7.57
C TRP A 162 3.58 -11.90 -6.80
N LYS A 163 2.31 -12.25 -7.01
CA LYS A 163 1.74 -13.48 -6.44
C LYS A 163 2.54 -14.71 -6.87
N LYS A 164 2.81 -14.86 -8.16
CA LYS A 164 3.63 -15.97 -8.70
C LYS A 164 5.06 -15.97 -8.13
N ALA A 165 5.67 -14.81 -8.01
CA ALA A 165 7.00 -14.67 -7.42
C ALA A 165 7.03 -15.09 -5.94
N LEU A 166 6.03 -14.68 -5.16
CA LEU A 166 5.94 -15.04 -3.73
C LEU A 166 5.67 -16.54 -3.50
N VAL A 167 4.99 -17.22 -4.43
CA VAL A 167 4.89 -18.68 -4.39
C VAL A 167 6.26 -19.34 -4.59
N LYS A 168 7.07 -18.86 -5.53
CA LYS A 168 8.44 -19.37 -5.73
C LYS A 168 9.32 -19.12 -4.50
N LEU A 169 9.20 -17.95 -3.87
CA LEU A 169 9.92 -17.64 -2.62
C LEU A 169 9.51 -18.59 -1.51
N GLN A 170 8.22 -18.86 -1.35
CA GLN A 170 7.72 -19.82 -0.37
C GLN A 170 8.33 -21.22 -0.61
N THR A 171 8.26 -21.74 -1.84
CA THR A 171 8.87 -23.03 -2.20
C THR A 171 10.36 -23.08 -1.95
N LEU A 172 11.08 -21.95 -2.11
CA LEU A 172 12.52 -21.85 -1.84
C LEU A 172 12.85 -21.96 -0.35
N LEU A 173 11.99 -21.45 0.53
CA LEU A 173 12.27 -21.29 1.97
C LEU A 173 11.62 -22.36 2.85
N GLU A 174 10.59 -23.04 2.38
CA GLU A 174 9.88 -24.11 3.10
C GLU A 174 10.37 -25.53 2.70
N LYS A 175 11.58 -25.63 2.11
CA LYS A 175 12.24 -26.91 1.80
C LYS A 175 12.93 -27.52 2.98
#